data_a93a1822a602def2d960e3611441b778
#
_entry.id   a93a1822a602def2d960e3611441b778
#
_cell.length_a   1.000
_cell.length_b   1.000
_cell.length_c   1.000
_cell.angle_alpha   90.00
_cell.angle_beta   90.00
_cell.angle_gamma   90.00
#
_symmetry.space_group_name_H-M   'P 1'
#
loop_
_entity.id
_entity.type
_entity.pdbx_description
1 polymer ?
#
loop_
_entity_poly.entity_id
_entity_poly.type
_entity_poly.pdbx_seq_one_letter_code
_entity_poly.pdbx_strand_id
1 'polypeptide(L)'
;MPVVTETDHHRVVSVSLGERSYDIVVGNGVLASVGTAIPDWVNRRFNRTAAGSALIVTDSNVVRHATVVEERLQHAGWRTACFEMPPGEQSKRLEIISSAWDRLVEMQADRQTVVIAVGGGVVGDAAGFIAATFARGIPFVQIPTTLLADVDSSVGGKVGINHPQAKNLIGAFHQPLGVLIDTRALDTLPDREYRSGLAEVVKYGVILDAPFFEFLERNVTELNCRDPHAVAYAISRSCELKARVVEEDEYELTGLRAILNYGHTYAHAFEALTGYGELLHGEAVAIGMAYASRLSELCGRTDAALTKRQTALLGALKLPTNVPNPTAILGKDVIHRMQLDKKTLGGQLRFVLPTRLGHVELVKNVPTELVWQTLHQGGIE
;
A
#
# COMPACT_ATOMS: atom_id res chain seq x y z
N MET A 1 -1.44 15.98 -13.92
CA MET A 1 -1.01 15.92 -12.51
C MET A 1 -2.25 15.75 -11.66
N PRO A 2 -2.24 14.89 -10.64
CA PRO A 2 -3.36 14.79 -9.70
C PRO A 2 -3.70 16.17 -9.13
N VAL A 3 -4.97 16.46 -9.05
CA VAL A 3 -5.45 17.73 -8.47
C VAL A 3 -5.66 17.48 -6.98
N VAL A 4 -5.03 18.29 -6.15
CA VAL A 4 -5.24 18.29 -4.69
C VAL A 4 -6.08 19.51 -4.33
N THR A 5 -7.21 19.26 -3.71
CA THR A 5 -8.04 20.31 -3.10
C THR A 5 -8.02 20.14 -1.60
N GLU A 6 -7.88 21.24 -0.88
CA GLU A 6 -7.83 21.28 0.58
C GLU A 6 -9.00 22.13 1.10
N THR A 7 -9.68 21.61 2.10
CA THR A 7 -10.68 22.34 2.89
C THR A 7 -10.25 22.32 4.33
N ASP A 8 -10.93 23.10 5.21
CA ASP A 8 -10.62 23.15 6.64
C ASP A 8 -10.68 21.78 7.35
N HIS A 9 -11.29 20.76 6.70
CA HIS A 9 -11.56 19.46 7.33
C HIS A 9 -10.97 18.25 6.60
N HIS A 10 -10.63 18.36 5.32
CA HIS A 10 -10.10 17.22 4.55
C HIS A 10 -9.34 17.65 3.28
N ARG A 11 -8.52 16.74 2.79
CA ARG A 11 -7.80 16.85 1.52
C ARG A 11 -8.37 15.84 0.53
N VAL A 12 -8.48 16.23 -0.73
CA VAL A 12 -8.93 15.35 -1.81
C VAL A 12 -7.83 15.26 -2.85
N VAL A 13 -7.40 14.05 -3.14
CA VAL A 13 -6.47 13.73 -4.23
C VAL A 13 -7.27 13.05 -5.33
N SER A 14 -7.42 13.71 -6.48
CA SER A 14 -8.10 13.13 -7.63
C SER A 14 -7.15 12.32 -8.49
N VAL A 15 -7.48 11.06 -8.77
CA VAL A 15 -6.75 10.14 -9.64
C VAL A 15 -7.39 10.13 -11.01
N SER A 16 -6.66 10.58 -12.05
CA SER A 16 -7.18 10.82 -13.39
C SER A 16 -6.92 9.62 -14.31
N LEU A 17 -7.93 8.77 -14.50
CA LEU A 17 -7.88 7.56 -15.33
C LEU A 17 -9.05 7.51 -16.35
N GLY A 18 -9.47 8.66 -16.87
CA GLY A 18 -10.63 8.78 -17.78
C GLY A 18 -11.91 8.36 -17.07
N GLU A 19 -12.63 7.39 -17.63
CA GLU A 19 -13.87 6.87 -17.03
C GLU A 19 -13.63 6.15 -15.68
N ARG A 20 -12.41 5.72 -15.37
CA ARG A 20 -12.04 5.05 -14.11
C ARG A 20 -11.48 6.00 -13.08
N SER A 21 -11.54 7.32 -13.33
CA SER A 21 -11.11 8.34 -12.37
C SER A 21 -11.85 8.23 -11.04
N TYR A 22 -11.17 8.52 -9.94
CA TYR A 22 -11.74 8.47 -8.61
C TYR A 22 -11.05 9.46 -7.67
N ASP A 23 -11.67 9.74 -6.54
CA ASP A 23 -11.14 10.61 -5.51
C ASP A 23 -10.65 9.80 -4.30
N ILE A 24 -9.54 10.27 -3.71
CA ILE A 24 -9.03 9.83 -2.41
C ILE A 24 -9.27 10.98 -1.43
N VAL A 25 -10.17 10.77 -0.48
CA VAL A 25 -10.51 11.75 0.56
C VAL A 25 -9.75 11.40 1.84
N VAL A 26 -8.91 12.31 2.32
CA VAL A 26 -8.08 12.13 3.52
C VAL A 26 -8.47 13.17 4.56
N GLY A 27 -8.86 12.73 5.75
CA GLY A 27 -9.23 13.68 6.81
C GLY A 27 -9.40 13.03 8.17
N ASN A 28 -9.64 13.86 9.19
CA ASN A 28 -9.86 13.42 10.55
C ASN A 28 -11.36 13.32 10.84
N GLY A 29 -11.88 12.10 11.07
CA GLY A 29 -13.30 11.84 11.32
C GLY A 29 -14.15 11.78 10.06
N VAL A 30 -13.55 11.59 8.87
CA VAL A 30 -14.28 11.55 7.59
C VAL A 30 -15.15 10.31 7.42
N LEU A 31 -15.00 9.25 8.21
CA LEU A 31 -15.94 8.13 8.26
C LEU A 31 -17.40 8.57 8.55
N ALA A 32 -17.58 9.70 9.22
CA ALA A 32 -18.91 10.26 9.44
C ALA A 32 -19.63 10.63 8.13
N SER A 33 -18.89 10.88 7.04
CA SER A 33 -19.43 11.27 5.74
C SER A 33 -19.73 10.10 4.80
N VAL A 34 -19.48 8.84 5.20
CA VAL A 34 -19.69 7.64 4.36
C VAL A 34 -21.09 7.61 3.75
N GLY A 35 -22.13 7.95 4.55
CA GLY A 35 -23.53 7.96 4.10
C GLY A 35 -23.86 9.00 3.03
N THR A 36 -22.97 9.94 2.74
CA THR A 36 -23.08 10.91 1.65
C THR A 36 -22.04 10.68 0.57
N ALA A 37 -20.78 10.44 0.94
CA ALA A 37 -19.68 10.28 0.00
C ALA A 37 -19.88 9.09 -0.97
N ILE A 38 -20.23 7.91 -0.43
CA ILE A 38 -20.43 6.73 -1.27
C ILE A 38 -21.63 6.87 -2.22
N PRO A 39 -22.81 7.30 -1.76
CA PRO A 39 -23.92 7.63 -2.66
C PRO A 39 -23.56 8.64 -3.76
N ASP A 40 -22.80 9.68 -3.43
CA ASP A 40 -22.36 10.68 -4.40
C ASP A 40 -21.38 10.10 -5.44
N TRP A 41 -20.46 9.24 -5.05
CA TRP A 41 -19.56 8.55 -5.97
C TRP A 41 -20.34 7.61 -6.91
N VAL A 42 -21.30 6.86 -6.37
CA VAL A 42 -22.19 5.99 -7.17
C VAL A 42 -23.05 6.82 -8.14
N ASN A 43 -23.60 7.94 -7.66
CA ASN A 43 -24.40 8.84 -8.50
C ASN A 43 -23.53 9.44 -9.63
N ARG A 44 -22.37 9.95 -9.34
CA ARG A 44 -21.44 10.50 -10.36
C ARG A 44 -21.05 9.45 -11.40
N ARG A 45 -20.84 8.19 -10.99
CA ARG A 45 -20.39 7.12 -11.88
C ARG A 45 -21.50 6.55 -12.74
N PHE A 46 -22.71 6.38 -12.20
CA PHE A 46 -23.80 5.64 -12.82
C PHE A 46 -25.04 6.48 -13.09
N ASN A 47 -25.00 7.79 -12.81
CA ASN A 47 -26.13 8.71 -12.90
C ASN A 47 -27.38 8.18 -12.16
N ARG A 48 -27.21 7.80 -10.88
CA ARG A 48 -28.19 7.09 -10.08
C ARG A 48 -28.33 7.69 -8.68
N THR A 49 -29.55 8.08 -8.33
CA THR A 49 -29.89 8.71 -7.04
C THR A 49 -30.61 7.78 -6.06
N ALA A 50 -30.96 6.54 -6.46
CA ALA A 50 -31.68 5.61 -5.61
C ALA A 50 -30.75 5.00 -4.52
N ALA A 51 -31.36 4.59 -3.40
CA ALA A 51 -30.69 3.79 -2.38
C ALA A 51 -30.07 2.52 -2.97
N GLY A 52 -28.84 2.21 -2.59
CA GLY A 52 -28.07 1.10 -3.11
C GLY A 52 -28.09 -0.14 -2.23
N SER A 53 -27.31 -1.13 -2.63
CA SER A 53 -26.93 -2.24 -1.76
C SER A 53 -25.41 -2.34 -1.65
N ALA A 54 -24.90 -2.74 -0.48
CA ALA A 54 -23.48 -2.85 -0.24
C ALA A 54 -23.14 -4.12 0.54
N LEU A 55 -22.05 -4.80 0.13
CA LEU A 55 -21.36 -5.79 0.94
C LEU A 55 -20.14 -5.12 1.58
N ILE A 56 -20.13 -5.04 2.91
CA ILE A 56 -19.00 -4.54 3.67
C ILE A 56 -18.11 -5.73 4.00
N VAL A 57 -16.87 -5.70 3.52
CA VAL A 57 -15.85 -6.73 3.79
C VAL A 57 -14.88 -6.16 4.80
N THR A 58 -14.65 -6.89 5.89
CA THR A 58 -13.80 -6.48 7.01
C THR A 58 -13.11 -7.68 7.66
N ASP A 59 -12.29 -7.44 8.66
CA ASP A 59 -11.77 -8.48 9.55
C ASP A 59 -12.05 -8.16 11.03
N SER A 60 -11.84 -9.15 11.91
CA SER A 60 -12.15 -9.03 13.33
C SER A 60 -11.40 -7.92 14.07
N ASN A 61 -10.26 -7.47 13.56
CA ASN A 61 -9.47 -6.40 14.20
C ASN A 61 -10.14 -5.02 14.07
N VAL A 62 -10.95 -4.83 13.02
CA VAL A 62 -11.48 -3.51 12.63
C VAL A 62 -13.00 -3.48 12.44
N VAL A 63 -13.71 -4.50 12.91
CA VAL A 63 -15.20 -4.60 12.87
C VAL A 63 -15.88 -3.32 13.36
N ARG A 64 -15.35 -2.65 14.38
CA ARG A 64 -15.93 -1.38 14.87
C ARG A 64 -15.98 -0.28 13.79
N HIS A 65 -15.00 -0.20 12.90
CA HIS A 65 -15.03 0.76 11.81
C HIS A 65 -16.04 0.32 10.74
N ALA A 66 -16.14 -0.98 10.46
CA ALA A 66 -17.15 -1.54 9.56
C ALA A 66 -18.58 -1.28 10.08
N THR A 67 -18.81 -1.41 11.39
CA THR A 67 -20.12 -1.09 12.03
C THR A 67 -20.50 0.38 11.78
N VAL A 68 -19.57 1.32 11.96
CA VAL A 68 -19.82 2.74 11.66
C VAL A 68 -20.22 2.94 10.20
N VAL A 69 -19.50 2.30 9.26
CA VAL A 69 -19.81 2.36 7.82
C VAL A 69 -21.21 1.81 7.55
N GLU A 70 -21.54 0.65 8.12
CA GLU A 70 -22.85 0.01 7.98
C GLU A 70 -23.98 0.91 8.47
N GLU A 71 -23.88 1.42 9.70
CA GLU A 71 -24.88 2.31 10.29
C GLU A 71 -25.10 3.56 9.45
N ARG A 72 -24.03 4.20 8.97
CA ARG A 72 -24.13 5.41 8.12
C ARG A 72 -24.82 5.13 6.80
N LEU A 73 -24.54 4.00 6.15
CA LEU A 73 -25.21 3.60 4.92
C LEU A 73 -26.66 3.23 5.13
N GLN A 74 -26.99 2.52 6.22
CA GLN A 74 -28.37 2.19 6.58
C GLN A 74 -29.20 3.45 6.83
N HIS A 75 -28.63 4.45 7.54
CA HIS A 75 -29.28 5.76 7.73
C HIS A 75 -29.49 6.50 6.41
N ALA A 76 -28.63 6.28 5.42
CA ALA A 76 -28.80 6.79 4.04
C ALA A 76 -29.77 5.94 3.19
N GLY A 77 -30.44 4.94 3.79
CA GLY A 77 -31.42 4.09 3.14
C GLY A 77 -30.82 2.93 2.33
N TRP A 78 -29.53 2.62 2.51
CA TRP A 78 -28.88 1.50 1.81
C TRP A 78 -29.17 0.17 2.50
N ARG A 79 -29.33 -0.88 1.70
CA ARG A 79 -29.36 -2.26 2.18
C ARG A 79 -27.92 -2.76 2.31
N THR A 80 -27.52 -3.18 3.49
CA THR A 80 -26.16 -3.62 3.79
C THR A 80 -26.09 -5.08 4.22
N ALA A 81 -24.98 -5.72 3.96
CA ALA A 81 -24.56 -6.97 4.59
C ALA A 81 -23.08 -6.86 4.93
N CYS A 82 -22.67 -7.53 6.01
CA CYS A 82 -21.27 -7.61 6.39
C CYS A 82 -20.72 -9.01 6.13
N PHE A 83 -19.46 -9.07 5.68
CA PHE A 83 -18.66 -10.28 5.56
C PHE A 83 -17.36 -10.08 6.34
N GLU A 84 -17.23 -10.76 7.45
CA GLU A 84 -16.03 -10.75 8.28
C GLU A 84 -15.12 -11.90 7.85
N MET A 85 -13.91 -11.58 7.38
CA MET A 85 -12.88 -12.55 7.05
C MET A 85 -11.90 -12.71 8.23
N PRO A 86 -11.25 -13.88 8.39
CA PRO A 86 -10.18 -14.02 9.37
C PRO A 86 -9.06 -13.00 9.12
N PRO A 87 -8.43 -12.42 10.16
CA PRO A 87 -7.35 -11.48 9.97
C PRO A 87 -6.07 -12.15 9.46
N GLY A 88 -5.24 -11.40 8.75
CA GLY A 88 -3.91 -11.82 8.31
C GLY A 88 -3.85 -12.35 6.89
N GLU A 89 -2.62 -12.41 6.38
CA GLU A 89 -2.28 -12.70 4.97
C GLU A 89 -2.80 -14.08 4.48
N GLN A 90 -2.93 -15.06 5.39
CA GLN A 90 -3.48 -16.39 5.08
C GLN A 90 -4.95 -16.37 4.63
N SER A 91 -5.64 -15.27 4.82
CA SER A 91 -7.04 -15.10 4.39
C SER A 91 -7.17 -14.67 2.92
N LYS A 92 -6.07 -14.28 2.27
CA LYS A 92 -6.03 -13.99 0.83
C LYS A 92 -6.01 -15.30 0.02
N ARG A 93 -7.09 -16.09 0.09
CA ARG A 93 -7.22 -17.40 -0.56
C ARG A 93 -8.63 -17.62 -1.12
N LEU A 94 -8.72 -18.51 -2.10
CA LEU A 94 -9.93 -18.74 -2.88
C LEU A 94 -11.13 -19.16 -2.04
N GLU A 95 -10.93 -19.94 -0.98
CA GLU A 95 -12.01 -20.41 -0.10
C GLU A 95 -12.72 -19.25 0.58
N ILE A 96 -11.96 -18.25 1.06
CA ILE A 96 -12.53 -17.03 1.67
C ILE A 96 -13.28 -16.22 0.63
N ILE A 97 -12.72 -16.07 -0.57
CA ILE A 97 -13.38 -15.36 -1.67
C ILE A 97 -14.69 -16.05 -2.07
N SER A 98 -14.70 -17.38 -2.15
CA SER A 98 -15.91 -18.17 -2.45
C SER A 98 -17.03 -17.89 -1.44
N SER A 99 -16.69 -17.89 -0.14
CA SER A 99 -17.67 -17.58 0.92
C SER A 99 -18.24 -16.15 0.81
N ALA A 100 -17.42 -15.21 0.35
CA ALA A 100 -17.90 -13.85 0.12
C ALA A 100 -18.82 -13.75 -1.12
N TRP A 101 -18.55 -14.54 -2.18
CA TRP A 101 -19.47 -14.65 -3.31
C TRP A 101 -20.81 -15.29 -2.92
N ASP A 102 -20.79 -16.33 -2.06
CA ASP A 102 -22.02 -16.91 -1.51
C ASP A 102 -22.83 -15.85 -0.77
N ARG A 103 -22.17 -15.01 0.02
CA ARG A 103 -22.82 -13.91 0.73
C ARG A 103 -23.44 -12.87 -0.23
N LEU A 104 -22.78 -12.54 -1.34
CA LEU A 104 -23.32 -11.68 -2.39
C LEU A 104 -24.57 -12.32 -3.05
N VAL A 105 -24.56 -13.61 -3.29
CA VAL A 105 -25.71 -14.35 -3.84
C VAL A 105 -26.88 -14.35 -2.86
N GLU A 106 -26.64 -14.64 -1.59
CA GLU A 106 -27.66 -14.63 -0.53
C GLU A 106 -28.35 -13.28 -0.40
N MET A 107 -27.58 -12.17 -0.48
CA MET A 107 -28.14 -10.83 -0.44
C MET A 107 -28.79 -10.38 -1.76
N GLN A 108 -28.84 -11.26 -2.76
CA GLN A 108 -29.36 -10.96 -4.11
C GLN A 108 -28.65 -9.76 -4.75
N ALA A 109 -27.31 -9.76 -4.65
CA ALA A 109 -26.49 -8.71 -5.22
C ALA A 109 -26.60 -8.68 -6.75
N ASP A 110 -26.66 -7.48 -7.29
CA ASP A 110 -26.65 -7.20 -8.73
C ASP A 110 -25.36 -6.47 -9.15
N ARG A 111 -25.27 -6.07 -10.43
CA ARG A 111 -24.13 -5.33 -10.96
C ARG A 111 -23.98 -3.92 -10.40
N GLN A 112 -24.91 -3.44 -9.61
CA GLN A 112 -24.91 -2.11 -8.99
C GLN A 112 -24.62 -2.19 -7.49
N THR A 113 -24.53 -3.39 -6.94
CA THR A 113 -24.11 -3.63 -5.56
C THR A 113 -22.67 -3.21 -5.39
N VAL A 114 -22.39 -2.46 -4.32
CA VAL A 114 -21.03 -1.95 -4.03
C VAL A 114 -20.35 -2.87 -3.03
N VAL A 115 -19.13 -3.31 -3.32
CA VAL A 115 -18.25 -3.92 -2.32
C VAL A 115 -17.47 -2.81 -1.62
N ILE A 116 -17.49 -2.80 -0.30
CA ILE A 116 -16.79 -1.80 0.51
C ILE A 116 -15.76 -2.52 1.38
N ALA A 117 -14.47 -2.31 1.09
CA ALA A 117 -13.39 -2.83 1.91
C ALA A 117 -13.16 -1.90 3.12
N VAL A 118 -13.32 -2.42 4.33
CA VAL A 118 -12.99 -1.69 5.57
C VAL A 118 -11.90 -2.48 6.29
N GLY A 119 -10.63 -2.08 6.12
CA GLY A 119 -9.52 -2.84 6.69
C GLY A 119 -8.16 -2.46 6.15
N GLY A 120 -7.14 -3.24 6.52
CA GLY A 120 -5.80 -3.12 5.97
C GLY A 120 -5.67 -3.65 4.55
N GLY A 121 -4.44 -3.70 4.02
CA GLY A 121 -4.16 -4.14 2.64
C GLY A 121 -4.70 -5.54 2.30
N VAL A 122 -4.72 -6.47 3.26
CA VAL A 122 -5.28 -7.82 3.07
C VAL A 122 -6.78 -7.76 2.74
N VAL A 123 -7.53 -6.96 3.50
CA VAL A 123 -8.98 -6.76 3.27
C VAL A 123 -9.21 -6.02 1.95
N GLY A 124 -8.41 -4.97 1.67
CA GLY A 124 -8.49 -4.21 0.43
C GLY A 124 -8.29 -5.07 -0.82
N ASP A 125 -7.22 -5.88 -0.82
CA ASP A 125 -6.90 -6.78 -1.93
C ASP A 125 -7.97 -7.85 -2.14
N ALA A 126 -8.42 -8.52 -1.06
CA ALA A 126 -9.44 -9.56 -1.12
C ALA A 126 -10.81 -8.99 -1.57
N ALA A 127 -11.27 -7.89 -0.97
CA ALA A 127 -12.54 -7.25 -1.30
C ALA A 127 -12.55 -6.72 -2.74
N GLY A 128 -11.44 -6.12 -3.18
CA GLY A 128 -11.30 -5.67 -4.56
C GLY A 128 -11.32 -6.84 -5.55
N PHE A 129 -10.72 -7.99 -5.21
CA PHE A 129 -10.78 -9.18 -6.04
C PHE A 129 -12.20 -9.79 -6.07
N ILE A 130 -12.91 -9.79 -4.94
CA ILE A 130 -14.34 -10.16 -4.86
C ILE A 130 -15.13 -9.29 -5.84
N ALA A 131 -14.95 -7.97 -5.78
CA ALA A 131 -15.63 -7.02 -6.64
C ALA A 131 -15.28 -7.21 -8.13
N ALA A 132 -14.02 -7.41 -8.46
CA ALA A 132 -13.53 -7.58 -9.83
C ALA A 132 -14.08 -8.84 -10.49
N THR A 133 -14.37 -9.88 -9.72
CA THR A 133 -14.73 -11.20 -10.26
C THR A 133 -16.23 -11.52 -10.17
N PHE A 134 -16.96 -10.97 -9.19
CA PHE A 134 -18.41 -11.15 -9.10
C PHE A 134 -19.12 -10.45 -10.26
N ALA A 135 -20.06 -11.15 -10.90
CA ALA A 135 -20.86 -10.67 -12.03
C ALA A 135 -20.04 -9.99 -13.17
N ARG A 136 -18.75 -10.33 -13.32
CA ARG A 136 -17.75 -9.77 -14.26
C ARG A 136 -17.31 -8.34 -13.92
N GLY A 137 -17.40 -7.98 -12.67
CA GLY A 137 -17.01 -6.69 -12.11
C GLY A 137 -18.21 -5.89 -11.60
N ILE A 138 -18.13 -5.54 -10.32
CA ILE A 138 -19.10 -4.67 -9.62
C ILE A 138 -18.35 -3.51 -8.95
N PRO A 139 -19.05 -2.42 -8.60
CA PRO A 139 -18.44 -1.26 -7.94
C PRO A 139 -17.70 -1.61 -6.65
N PHE A 140 -16.60 -0.89 -6.41
CA PHE A 140 -15.71 -1.10 -5.29
C PHE A 140 -15.34 0.22 -4.61
N VAL A 141 -15.29 0.25 -3.29
CA VAL A 141 -14.84 1.39 -2.47
C VAL A 141 -13.84 0.89 -1.43
N GLN A 142 -12.82 1.69 -1.14
CA GLN A 142 -11.84 1.37 -0.11
C GLN A 142 -11.92 2.35 1.07
N ILE A 143 -11.90 1.79 2.27
CA ILE A 143 -11.80 2.49 3.55
C ILE A 143 -10.64 1.84 4.30
N PRO A 144 -9.39 2.20 3.97
CA PRO A 144 -8.22 1.63 4.60
C PRO A 144 -8.15 2.03 6.07
N THR A 145 -7.58 1.16 6.91
CA THR A 145 -7.47 1.33 8.37
C THR A 145 -6.05 1.14 8.90
N THR A 146 -5.09 0.96 8.00
CA THR A 146 -3.66 0.90 8.32
C THR A 146 -2.91 1.94 7.50
N LEU A 147 -1.86 2.55 8.06
CA LEU A 147 -1.08 3.55 7.34
C LEU A 147 -0.51 3.00 6.03
N LEU A 148 -0.07 1.73 6.03
CA LEU A 148 0.40 1.06 4.82
C LEU A 148 -0.69 1.01 3.74
N ALA A 149 -1.91 0.70 4.12
CA ALA A 149 -3.03 0.68 3.16
C ALA A 149 -3.41 2.09 2.72
N ASP A 150 -3.37 3.07 3.62
CA ASP A 150 -3.65 4.48 3.31
C ASP A 150 -2.76 5.00 2.19
N VAL A 151 -1.45 4.71 2.26
CA VAL A 151 -0.45 5.31 1.37
C VAL A 151 -0.05 4.43 0.19
N ASP A 152 -0.36 3.13 0.24
CA ASP A 152 0.10 2.20 -0.79
C ASP A 152 -1.04 1.32 -1.35
N SER A 153 -1.51 0.28 -0.67
CA SER A 153 -2.35 -0.74 -1.29
C SER A 153 -3.72 -0.22 -1.78
N SER A 154 -4.27 0.85 -1.20
CA SER A 154 -5.54 1.44 -1.63
C SER A 154 -5.47 2.22 -2.95
N VAL A 155 -4.28 2.50 -3.48
CA VAL A 155 -4.09 3.33 -4.68
C VAL A 155 -3.55 2.49 -5.83
N GLY A 156 -4.19 2.59 -7.00
CA GLY A 156 -3.71 1.98 -8.24
C GLY A 156 -4.37 0.68 -8.66
N GLY A 157 -5.45 0.28 -7.96
CA GLY A 157 -6.39 -0.75 -8.40
C GLY A 157 -5.84 -2.18 -8.50
N LYS A 158 -4.66 -2.46 -7.96
CA LYS A 158 -4.15 -3.84 -7.86
C LYS A 158 -4.91 -4.55 -6.76
N VAL A 159 -5.65 -5.58 -7.12
CA VAL A 159 -6.41 -6.40 -6.18
C VAL A 159 -6.14 -7.87 -6.45
N GLY A 160 -6.14 -8.71 -5.41
CA GLY A 160 -5.79 -10.10 -5.65
C GLY A 160 -5.66 -10.95 -4.39
N ILE A 161 -5.36 -12.22 -4.65
CA ILE A 161 -5.18 -13.25 -3.64
C ILE A 161 -3.89 -14.04 -3.88
N ASN A 162 -3.53 -14.83 -2.89
CA ASN A 162 -2.35 -15.67 -2.93
C ASN A 162 -2.64 -17.01 -3.63
N HIS A 163 -1.65 -17.48 -4.36
CA HIS A 163 -1.55 -18.89 -4.75
C HIS A 163 -0.73 -19.63 -3.66
N PRO A 164 -0.94 -20.93 -3.41
CA PRO A 164 -0.13 -21.68 -2.43
C PRO A 164 1.39 -21.56 -2.60
N GLN A 165 1.86 -21.28 -3.81
CA GLN A 165 3.29 -21.17 -4.14
C GLN A 165 3.78 -19.73 -4.30
N ALA A 166 2.89 -18.71 -4.34
CA ALA A 166 3.29 -17.33 -4.60
C ALA A 166 2.28 -16.33 -4.05
N LYS A 167 2.77 -15.25 -3.42
CA LYS A 167 1.93 -14.14 -2.97
C LYS A 167 1.44 -13.31 -4.17
N ASN A 168 0.20 -12.81 -4.08
CA ASN A 168 -0.40 -11.84 -5.00
C ASN A 168 -0.37 -12.23 -6.50
N LEU A 169 -0.35 -13.54 -6.79
CA LEU A 169 -0.22 -14.02 -8.19
C LEU A 169 -1.56 -14.01 -8.93
N ILE A 170 -2.66 -14.15 -8.21
CA ILE A 170 -4.01 -14.22 -8.77
C ILE A 170 -4.70 -12.89 -8.49
N GLY A 171 -4.98 -12.11 -9.52
CA GLY A 171 -5.54 -10.77 -9.31
C GLY A 171 -6.07 -10.11 -10.57
N ALA A 172 -6.50 -8.87 -10.39
CA ALA A 172 -7.00 -8.00 -11.45
C ALA A 172 -6.56 -6.55 -11.21
N PHE A 173 -6.65 -5.73 -12.26
CA PHE A 173 -6.67 -4.28 -12.13
C PHE A 173 -8.13 -3.84 -12.04
N HIS A 174 -8.57 -3.40 -10.86
CA HIS A 174 -9.94 -2.96 -10.59
C HIS A 174 -9.92 -1.68 -9.76
N GLN A 175 -10.12 -0.54 -10.42
CA GLN A 175 -10.07 0.76 -9.75
C GLN A 175 -11.31 0.97 -8.87
N PRO A 176 -11.13 1.53 -7.66
CA PRO A 176 -12.27 1.85 -6.79
C PRO A 176 -13.08 3.04 -7.33
N LEU A 177 -14.32 3.19 -6.87
CA LEU A 177 -15.12 4.40 -7.08
C LEU A 177 -14.59 5.58 -6.26
N GLY A 178 -13.93 5.28 -5.16
CA GLY A 178 -13.30 6.23 -4.27
C GLY A 178 -12.60 5.54 -3.12
N VAL A 179 -11.72 6.29 -2.45
CA VAL A 179 -11.00 5.87 -1.24
C VAL A 179 -11.28 6.88 -0.15
N LEU A 180 -11.72 6.43 1.02
CA LEU A 180 -11.98 7.29 2.18
C LEU A 180 -11.01 6.93 3.31
N ILE A 181 -10.09 7.83 3.61
CA ILE A 181 -9.02 7.64 4.61
C ILE A 181 -9.33 8.49 5.83
N ASP A 182 -9.75 7.84 6.91
CA ASP A 182 -9.95 8.50 8.20
C ASP A 182 -8.72 8.32 9.08
N THR A 183 -7.99 9.40 9.33
CA THR A 183 -6.77 9.34 10.15
C THR A 183 -7.03 8.86 11.59
N ARG A 184 -8.27 8.94 12.10
CA ARG A 184 -8.64 8.36 13.40
C ARG A 184 -8.59 6.84 13.44
N ALA A 185 -8.68 6.17 12.29
CA ALA A 185 -8.50 4.73 12.26
C ALA A 185 -7.11 4.31 12.75
N LEU A 186 -6.12 5.19 12.55
CA LEU A 186 -4.75 4.97 12.98
C LEU A 186 -4.55 5.09 14.50
N ASP A 187 -5.46 5.75 15.25
CA ASP A 187 -5.33 5.92 16.71
C ASP A 187 -5.26 4.58 17.43
N THR A 188 -5.86 3.56 16.87
CA THR A 188 -5.94 2.22 17.44
C THR A 188 -5.09 1.18 16.72
N LEU A 189 -4.39 1.61 15.68
CA LEU A 189 -3.43 0.77 14.99
C LEU A 189 -2.21 0.52 15.90
N PRO A 190 -1.76 -0.74 16.09
CA PRO A 190 -0.55 -1.03 16.86
C PRO A 190 0.65 -0.23 16.35
N ASP A 191 1.50 0.23 17.27
CA ASP A 191 2.67 1.07 16.94
C ASP A 191 3.57 0.45 15.88
N ARG A 192 3.79 -0.86 15.93
CA ARG A 192 4.63 -1.58 14.96
C ARG A 192 4.04 -1.51 13.56
N GLU A 193 2.72 -1.68 13.43
CA GLU A 193 2.01 -1.57 12.14
C GLU A 193 2.01 -0.14 11.61
N TYR A 194 1.81 0.86 12.49
CA TYR A 194 1.90 2.26 12.11
C TYR A 194 3.28 2.61 11.56
N ARG A 195 4.35 2.21 12.28
CA ARG A 195 5.73 2.43 11.83
C ARG A 195 6.02 1.71 10.52
N SER A 196 5.52 0.49 10.37
CA SER A 196 5.63 -0.24 9.10
C SER A 196 5.10 0.60 7.92
N GLY A 197 3.95 1.27 8.08
CA GLY A 197 3.43 2.17 7.07
C GLY A 197 4.33 3.39 6.78
N LEU A 198 5.03 3.92 7.80
CA LEU A 198 5.95 5.05 7.62
C LEU A 198 7.14 4.72 6.69
N ALA A 199 7.52 3.45 6.55
CA ALA A 199 8.56 3.06 5.59
C ALA A 199 8.16 3.40 4.16
N GLU A 200 6.91 3.13 3.77
CA GLU A 200 6.36 3.48 2.46
C GLU A 200 6.26 5.00 2.27
N VAL A 201 5.90 5.73 3.32
CA VAL A 201 5.90 7.21 3.29
C VAL A 201 7.31 7.75 3.00
N VAL A 202 8.35 7.24 3.70
CA VAL A 202 9.75 7.61 3.44
C VAL A 202 10.16 7.24 2.02
N LYS A 203 9.74 6.07 1.53
CA LYS A 203 10.02 5.63 0.16
C LYS A 203 9.61 6.68 -0.86
N TYR A 204 8.40 7.24 -0.77
CA TYR A 204 7.93 8.27 -1.72
C TYR A 204 8.80 9.52 -1.71
N GLY A 205 9.26 9.96 -0.55
CA GLY A 205 10.20 11.09 -0.44
C GLY A 205 11.52 10.80 -1.17
N VAL A 206 12.06 9.60 -1.00
CA VAL A 206 13.33 9.21 -1.65
C VAL A 206 13.18 9.08 -3.16
N ILE A 207 12.09 8.47 -3.64
CA ILE A 207 11.97 8.12 -5.07
C ILE A 207 11.44 9.25 -5.95
N LEU A 208 10.62 10.17 -5.41
CA LEU A 208 9.84 11.11 -6.22
C LEU A 208 9.88 12.56 -5.73
N ASP A 209 10.19 12.83 -4.44
CA ASP A 209 9.96 14.16 -3.88
C ASP A 209 10.93 14.51 -2.74
N ALA A 210 12.03 15.17 -3.08
CA ALA A 210 13.00 15.65 -2.08
C ALA A 210 12.41 16.64 -1.07
N PRO A 211 11.57 17.64 -1.43
CA PRO A 211 10.87 18.47 -0.46
C PRO A 211 9.99 17.71 0.52
N PHE A 212 9.33 16.63 0.07
CA PHE A 212 8.58 15.76 0.95
C PHE A 212 9.49 14.99 1.92
N PHE A 213 10.62 14.49 1.45
CA PHE A 213 11.62 13.89 2.33
C PHE A 213 12.08 14.86 3.41
N GLU A 214 12.37 16.13 3.05
CA GLU A 214 12.73 17.17 4.02
C GLU A 214 11.61 17.52 5.00
N PHE A 215 10.34 17.46 4.56
CA PHE A 215 9.20 17.59 5.46
C PHE A 215 9.21 16.46 6.50
N LEU A 216 9.45 15.21 6.09
CA LEU A 216 9.50 14.07 7.00
C LEU A 216 10.63 14.21 8.02
N GLU A 217 11.82 14.68 7.61
CA GLU A 217 12.93 14.95 8.52
C GLU A 217 12.58 15.99 9.59
N ARG A 218 11.85 17.05 9.21
CA ARG A 218 11.46 18.13 10.13
C ARG A 218 10.31 17.78 11.06
N ASN A 219 9.48 16.80 10.72
CA ASN A 219 8.26 16.43 11.45
C ASN A 219 8.34 15.03 12.06
N VAL A 220 9.53 14.55 12.39
CA VAL A 220 9.72 13.21 13.00
C VAL A 220 8.94 13.07 14.31
N THR A 221 8.94 14.11 15.15
CA THR A 221 8.23 14.11 16.44
C THR A 221 6.73 14.00 16.23
N GLU A 222 6.19 14.82 15.35
CA GLU A 222 4.78 14.89 14.99
C GLU A 222 4.30 13.57 14.39
N LEU A 223 5.08 12.97 13.50
CA LEU A 223 4.78 11.66 12.91
C LEU A 223 4.83 10.54 13.96
N ASN A 224 5.83 10.54 14.85
CA ASN A 224 5.91 9.54 15.93
C ASN A 224 4.76 9.67 16.94
N CYS A 225 4.24 10.89 17.16
CA CYS A 225 3.09 11.15 18.04
C CYS A 225 1.74 11.05 17.32
N ARG A 226 1.73 10.72 16.03
CA ARG A 226 0.54 10.65 15.17
C ARG A 226 -0.23 11.97 15.12
N ASP A 227 0.49 13.10 15.05
CA ASP A 227 -0.16 14.41 14.89
C ASP A 227 -1.09 14.41 13.68
N PRO A 228 -2.37 14.75 13.83
CA PRO A 228 -3.36 14.61 12.76
C PRO A 228 -3.01 15.40 11.49
N HIS A 229 -2.39 16.57 11.62
CA HIS A 229 -2.03 17.41 10.48
C HIS A 229 -0.82 16.85 9.73
N ALA A 230 0.22 16.46 10.47
CA ALA A 230 1.43 15.86 9.88
C ALA A 230 1.11 14.53 9.19
N VAL A 231 0.28 13.68 9.82
CA VAL A 231 -0.15 12.39 9.28
C VAL A 231 -1.04 12.59 8.04
N ALA A 232 -2.04 13.46 8.10
CA ALA A 232 -2.92 13.74 6.95
C ALA A 232 -2.13 14.30 5.75
N TYR A 233 -1.15 15.16 6.00
CA TYR A 233 -0.27 15.65 4.95
C TYR A 233 0.58 14.52 4.36
N ALA A 234 1.23 13.72 5.21
CA ALA A 234 2.07 12.61 4.76
C ALA A 234 1.29 11.58 3.92
N ILE A 235 0.07 11.23 4.34
CA ILE A 235 -0.83 10.35 3.59
C ILE A 235 -1.21 10.98 2.24
N SER A 236 -1.73 12.21 2.26
CA SER A 236 -2.20 12.89 1.04
C SER A 236 -1.07 13.04 0.02
N ARG A 237 0.14 13.41 0.48
CA ARG A 237 1.29 13.57 -0.41
C ARG A 237 1.76 12.23 -0.98
N SER A 238 1.78 11.17 -0.17
CA SER A 238 2.09 9.82 -0.64
C SER A 238 1.08 9.35 -1.70
N CYS A 239 -0.22 9.53 -1.45
CA CYS A 239 -1.27 9.22 -2.42
C CYS A 239 -1.11 10.01 -3.72
N GLU A 240 -0.81 11.31 -3.64
CA GLU A 240 -0.58 12.17 -4.81
C GLU A 240 0.60 11.66 -5.64
N LEU A 241 1.73 11.35 -4.99
CA LEU A 241 2.92 10.85 -5.67
C LEU A 241 2.67 9.49 -6.34
N LYS A 242 1.96 8.59 -5.65
CA LYS A 242 1.59 7.30 -6.23
C LYS A 242 0.60 7.47 -7.39
N ALA A 243 -0.41 8.32 -7.22
CA ALA A 243 -1.41 8.59 -8.26
C ALA A 243 -0.76 9.06 -9.57
N ARG A 244 0.24 9.95 -9.52
CA ARG A 244 1.02 10.38 -10.71
C ARG A 244 1.62 9.20 -11.47
N VAL A 245 2.26 8.28 -10.75
CA VAL A 245 2.86 7.08 -11.34
C VAL A 245 1.81 6.15 -11.93
N VAL A 246 0.66 6.02 -11.26
CA VAL A 246 -0.47 5.20 -11.73
C VAL A 246 -1.12 5.81 -12.96
N GLU A 247 -1.31 7.12 -13.00
CA GLU A 247 -1.88 7.83 -14.16
C GLU A 247 -1.04 7.64 -15.43
N GLU A 248 0.29 7.57 -15.28
CA GLU A 248 1.21 7.40 -16.40
C GLU A 248 1.38 5.93 -16.83
N ASP A 249 1.18 4.97 -15.92
CA ASP A 249 1.43 3.53 -16.17
C ASP A 249 0.43 2.64 -15.42
N GLU A 250 -0.88 2.79 -15.68
CA GLU A 250 -1.96 2.10 -14.95
C GLU A 250 -1.77 0.57 -14.93
N TYR A 251 -1.36 -0.03 -16.04
CA TYR A 251 -1.26 -1.49 -16.22
C TYR A 251 0.17 -2.04 -16.16
N GLU A 252 1.14 -1.23 -15.73
CA GLU A 252 2.57 -1.61 -15.65
C GLU A 252 3.19 -2.03 -17.00
N LEU A 253 2.78 -1.39 -18.08
CA LEU A 253 3.24 -1.71 -19.43
C LEU A 253 4.53 -0.98 -19.80
N THR A 254 4.73 0.24 -19.31
CA THR A 254 5.91 1.07 -19.60
C THR A 254 7.08 0.74 -18.69
N GLY A 255 6.83 0.14 -17.54
CA GLY A 255 7.81 -0.13 -16.50
C GLY A 255 8.09 1.06 -15.57
N LEU A 256 7.36 2.17 -15.70
CA LEU A 256 7.50 3.32 -14.81
C LEU A 256 7.18 2.94 -13.37
N ARG A 257 6.13 2.15 -13.14
CA ARG A 257 5.76 1.68 -11.80
C ARG A 257 6.85 0.87 -11.10
N ALA A 258 7.87 0.39 -11.83
CA ALA A 258 9.00 -0.32 -11.20
C ALA A 258 9.73 0.54 -10.16
N ILE A 259 9.71 1.89 -10.27
CA ILE A 259 10.34 2.79 -9.29
C ILE A 259 9.73 2.65 -7.90
N LEU A 260 8.43 2.28 -7.81
CA LEU A 260 7.74 2.03 -6.55
C LEU A 260 8.33 0.83 -5.77
N ASN A 261 9.11 -0.03 -6.44
CA ASN A 261 9.78 -1.18 -5.83
C ASN A 261 11.17 -0.82 -5.26
N TYR A 262 11.45 0.45 -4.97
CA TYR A 262 12.67 0.83 -4.26
C TYR A 262 12.76 0.11 -2.91
N GLY A 263 13.90 -0.56 -2.66
CA GLY A 263 14.09 -1.40 -1.47
C GLY A 263 13.51 -2.82 -1.57
N HIS A 264 12.50 -3.05 -2.40
CA HIS A 264 11.74 -4.31 -2.42
C HIS A 264 12.55 -5.54 -2.85
N THR A 265 13.60 -5.38 -3.67
CA THR A 265 14.44 -6.51 -4.08
C THR A 265 15.12 -7.18 -2.87
N TYR A 266 15.62 -6.38 -1.91
CA TYR A 266 16.15 -6.87 -0.64
C TYR A 266 15.03 -7.28 0.32
N ALA A 267 13.98 -6.47 0.43
CA ALA A 267 12.88 -6.70 1.34
C ALA A 267 12.23 -8.09 1.15
N HIS A 268 11.84 -8.44 -0.08
CA HIS A 268 11.25 -9.74 -0.40
C HIS A 268 12.17 -10.92 -0.06
N ALA A 269 13.48 -10.76 -0.28
CA ALA A 269 14.44 -11.80 0.09
C ALA A 269 14.51 -11.96 1.62
N PHE A 270 14.53 -10.87 2.38
CA PHE A 270 14.56 -10.91 3.83
C PHE A 270 13.26 -11.44 4.43
N GLU A 271 12.07 -11.00 3.95
CA GLU A 271 10.78 -11.55 4.37
C GLU A 271 10.71 -13.08 4.18
N ALA A 272 11.24 -13.57 3.06
CA ALA A 272 11.23 -14.99 2.76
C ALA A 272 12.19 -15.81 3.65
N LEU A 273 13.33 -15.25 4.02
CA LEU A 273 14.38 -15.94 4.78
C LEU A 273 14.20 -15.86 6.29
N THR A 274 13.59 -14.78 6.81
CA THR A 274 13.26 -14.67 8.25
C THR A 274 12.01 -15.46 8.62
N GLY A 275 11.29 -15.99 7.64
CA GLY A 275 9.97 -16.59 7.86
C GLY A 275 8.88 -15.51 7.81
N TYR A 276 7.89 -15.73 6.94
CA TYR A 276 6.79 -14.77 6.76
C TYR A 276 6.08 -14.49 8.10
N GLY A 277 6.14 -13.24 8.58
CA GLY A 277 5.53 -12.78 9.82
C GLY A 277 6.52 -12.33 10.90
N GLU A 278 7.81 -12.66 10.82
CA GLU A 278 8.82 -12.07 11.72
C GLU A 278 9.04 -10.59 11.43
N LEU A 279 9.23 -10.24 10.17
CA LEU A 279 9.27 -8.85 9.71
C LEU A 279 7.92 -8.45 9.14
N LEU A 280 7.40 -7.29 9.53
CA LEU A 280 6.33 -6.64 8.80
C LEU A 280 6.86 -6.12 7.45
N HIS A 281 5.98 -6.01 6.46
CA HIS A 281 6.36 -5.56 5.11
C HIS A 281 7.17 -4.26 5.11
N GLY A 282 6.69 -3.21 5.78
CA GLY A 282 7.42 -1.94 5.81
C GLY A 282 8.72 -1.99 6.61
N GLU A 283 8.86 -2.89 7.61
CA GLU A 283 10.15 -3.13 8.27
C GLU A 283 11.16 -3.72 7.26
N ALA A 284 10.74 -4.71 6.49
CA ALA A 284 11.56 -5.29 5.43
C ALA A 284 11.92 -4.26 4.35
N VAL A 285 10.95 -3.40 3.95
CA VAL A 285 11.18 -2.31 2.99
C VAL A 285 12.15 -1.28 3.54
N ALA A 286 12.06 -0.89 4.81
CA ALA A 286 12.99 0.04 5.44
C ALA A 286 14.44 -0.50 5.42
N ILE A 287 14.62 -1.77 5.80
CA ILE A 287 15.90 -2.47 5.69
C ILE A 287 16.35 -2.50 4.22
N GLY A 288 15.46 -2.90 3.32
CA GLY A 288 15.76 -3.01 1.90
C GLY A 288 16.17 -1.67 1.26
N MET A 289 15.56 -0.56 1.66
CA MET A 289 15.97 0.79 1.25
C MET A 289 17.37 1.14 1.75
N ALA A 290 17.71 0.79 3.00
CA ALA A 290 19.04 1.01 3.55
C ALA A 290 20.10 0.23 2.76
N TYR A 291 19.82 -1.01 2.39
CA TYR A 291 20.73 -1.81 1.55
C TYR A 291 20.79 -1.28 0.11
N ALA A 292 19.67 -0.90 -0.49
CA ALA A 292 19.63 -0.37 -1.84
C ALA A 292 20.38 0.97 -1.98
N SER A 293 20.33 1.86 -0.97
CA SER A 293 21.10 3.10 -0.99
C SER A 293 22.62 2.84 -0.85
N ARG A 294 23.04 1.90 0.01
CA ARG A 294 24.45 1.47 0.09
C ARG A 294 24.94 0.86 -1.22
N LEU A 295 24.10 0.03 -1.86
CA LEU A 295 24.40 -0.53 -3.18
C LEU A 295 24.57 0.57 -4.23
N SER A 296 23.74 1.60 -4.20
CA SER A 296 23.85 2.75 -5.10
C SER A 296 25.18 3.51 -4.91
N GLU A 297 25.60 3.68 -3.67
CA GLU A 297 26.91 4.26 -3.30
C GLU A 297 28.07 3.43 -3.88
N LEU A 298 28.06 2.10 -3.66
CA LEU A 298 29.07 1.19 -4.21
C LEU A 298 29.10 1.18 -5.75
N CYS A 299 27.95 1.41 -6.38
CA CYS A 299 27.84 1.56 -7.82
C CYS A 299 28.27 2.97 -8.32
N GLY A 300 28.70 3.88 -7.44
CA GLY A 300 29.08 5.26 -7.78
C GLY A 300 27.92 6.12 -8.29
N ARG A 301 26.65 5.79 -7.96
CA ARG A 301 25.45 6.49 -8.45
C ARG A 301 24.96 7.58 -7.51
N THR A 302 25.28 7.47 -6.24
CA THR A 302 24.95 8.46 -5.21
C THR A 302 26.11 8.61 -4.23
N ASP A 303 26.06 9.63 -3.40
CA ASP A 303 27.04 9.86 -2.34
C ASP A 303 26.57 9.30 -0.97
N ALA A 304 27.53 9.18 -0.05
CA ALA A 304 27.26 8.71 1.31
C ALA A 304 26.29 9.62 2.11
N ALA A 305 26.12 10.87 1.69
CA ALA A 305 25.24 11.83 2.36
C ALA A 305 23.77 11.42 2.23
N LEU A 306 23.36 10.95 1.05
CA LEU A 306 22.00 10.44 0.85
C LEU A 306 21.72 9.23 1.73
N THR A 307 22.58 8.22 1.69
CA THR A 307 22.46 7.00 2.51
C THR A 307 22.38 7.33 4.00
N LYS A 308 23.23 8.26 4.46
CA LYS A 308 23.24 8.70 5.86
C LYS A 308 21.94 9.39 6.26
N ARG A 309 21.44 10.33 5.43
CA ARG A 309 20.19 11.04 5.70
C ARG A 309 19.00 10.06 5.75
N GLN A 310 18.88 9.19 4.75
CA GLN A 310 17.81 8.19 4.68
C GLN A 310 17.83 7.25 5.90
N THR A 311 19.01 6.70 6.24
CA THR A 311 19.16 5.79 7.37
C THR A 311 18.85 6.51 8.70
N ALA A 312 19.27 7.77 8.84
CA ALA A 312 18.96 8.60 10.00
C ALA A 312 17.46 8.84 10.16
N LEU A 313 16.75 9.17 9.06
CA LEU A 313 15.30 9.37 9.08
C LEU A 313 14.56 8.08 9.44
N LEU A 314 14.91 6.94 8.82
CA LEU A 314 14.33 5.64 9.16
C LEU A 314 14.50 5.30 10.64
N GLY A 315 15.72 5.48 11.18
CA GLY A 315 16.00 5.27 12.60
C GLY A 315 15.24 6.22 13.53
N ALA A 316 15.12 7.49 13.16
CA ALA A 316 14.35 8.49 13.92
C ALA A 316 12.85 8.17 13.96
N LEU A 317 12.32 7.54 12.92
CA LEU A 317 10.95 6.99 12.84
C LEU A 317 10.84 5.59 13.48
N LYS A 318 11.91 5.12 14.16
CA LYS A 318 11.98 3.83 14.85
C LYS A 318 11.79 2.61 13.93
N LEU A 319 12.21 2.74 12.69
CA LEU A 319 12.25 1.67 11.69
C LEU A 319 13.63 0.98 11.72
N PRO A 320 13.70 -0.34 11.52
CA PRO A 320 14.96 -1.04 11.42
C PRO A 320 15.68 -0.68 10.11
N THR A 321 17.00 -0.59 10.18
CA THR A 321 17.87 -0.33 9.02
C THR A 321 18.83 -1.48 8.74
N ASN A 322 18.68 -2.55 9.51
CA ASN A 322 19.41 -3.80 9.34
C ASN A 322 18.56 -5.00 9.74
N VAL A 323 18.89 -6.17 9.22
CA VAL A 323 18.15 -7.40 9.50
C VAL A 323 18.37 -7.79 10.97
N PRO A 324 17.32 -8.19 11.72
CA PRO A 324 17.50 -8.83 13.01
C PRO A 324 18.31 -10.13 12.83
N ASN A 325 19.29 -10.36 13.71
CA ASN A 325 20.15 -11.56 13.67
C ASN A 325 20.80 -11.82 12.28
N PRO A 326 21.58 -10.88 11.73
CA PRO A 326 22.13 -10.99 10.38
C PRO A 326 23.01 -12.26 10.21
N THR A 327 23.67 -12.74 11.27
CA THR A 327 24.48 -13.96 11.27
C THR A 327 23.66 -15.27 11.09
N ALA A 328 22.34 -15.21 11.24
CA ALA A 328 21.45 -16.35 10.99
C ALA A 328 21.05 -16.48 9.50
N ILE A 329 21.40 -15.49 8.68
CA ILE A 329 21.04 -15.45 7.25
C ILE A 329 22.32 -15.58 6.42
N LEU A 330 22.32 -16.50 5.48
CA LEU A 330 23.44 -16.68 4.54
C LEU A 330 23.25 -15.78 3.32
N GLY A 331 24.26 -15.00 2.98
CA GLY A 331 24.22 -14.10 1.82
C GLY A 331 23.94 -14.81 0.49
N LYS A 332 24.42 -16.05 0.32
CA LYS A 332 24.10 -16.89 -0.84
C LYS A 332 22.60 -17.15 -0.99
N ASP A 333 21.89 -17.32 0.14
CA ASP A 333 20.45 -17.57 0.13
C ASP A 333 19.67 -16.28 -0.19
N VAL A 334 20.14 -15.13 0.26
CA VAL A 334 19.60 -13.81 -0.10
C VAL A 334 19.69 -13.62 -1.62
N ILE A 335 20.88 -13.80 -2.20
CA ILE A 335 21.09 -13.64 -3.64
C ILE A 335 20.25 -14.64 -4.42
N HIS A 336 20.20 -15.90 -3.98
CA HIS A 336 19.37 -16.92 -4.63
C HIS A 336 17.88 -16.54 -4.62
N ARG A 337 17.36 -16.03 -3.50
CA ARG A 337 15.97 -15.55 -3.41
C ARG A 337 15.70 -14.37 -4.34
N MET A 338 16.62 -13.40 -4.41
CA MET A 338 16.52 -12.29 -5.36
C MET A 338 16.48 -12.76 -6.82
N GLN A 339 17.23 -13.81 -7.16
CA GLN A 339 17.23 -14.39 -8.50
C GLN A 339 15.92 -15.14 -8.82
N LEU A 340 15.32 -15.79 -7.82
CA LEU A 340 14.04 -16.49 -7.99
C LEU A 340 12.88 -15.53 -8.26
N ASP A 341 12.84 -14.42 -7.55
CA ASP A 341 11.80 -13.37 -7.74
C ASP A 341 11.82 -12.78 -9.17
N LYS A 342 12.95 -12.91 -9.87
CA LYS A 342 13.19 -12.30 -11.19
C LYS A 342 13.41 -13.26 -12.35
N LYS A 343 13.22 -14.57 -12.15
CA LYS A 343 13.31 -15.60 -13.21
C LYS A 343 12.34 -15.35 -14.38
N THR A 344 11.24 -14.66 -14.14
CA THR A 344 10.26 -14.30 -15.17
C THR A 344 10.75 -13.24 -16.16
N LEU A 345 11.91 -12.61 -15.93
CA LEU A 345 12.47 -11.51 -16.75
C LEU A 345 13.93 -11.75 -17.20
N GLY A 346 14.35 -12.99 -17.39
CA GLY A 346 15.66 -13.31 -18.00
C GLY A 346 16.81 -13.50 -17.02
N GLY A 347 16.56 -13.74 -15.73
CA GLY A 347 17.61 -14.18 -14.77
C GLY A 347 18.58 -13.12 -14.26
N GLN A 348 18.47 -11.87 -14.72
CA GLN A 348 19.37 -10.78 -14.32
C GLN A 348 18.81 -9.99 -13.12
N LEU A 349 19.67 -9.74 -12.12
CA LEU A 349 19.32 -8.89 -10.98
C LEU A 349 19.06 -7.45 -11.44
N ARG A 350 17.93 -6.92 -11.02
CA ARG A 350 17.52 -5.53 -11.26
C ARG A 350 17.25 -4.87 -9.93
N PHE A 351 17.75 -3.66 -9.77
CA PHE A 351 17.54 -2.87 -8.57
C PHE A 351 17.00 -1.49 -8.94
N VAL A 352 16.09 -0.98 -8.14
CA VAL A 352 15.77 0.43 -8.15
C VAL A 352 16.76 1.11 -7.20
N LEU A 353 17.58 2.00 -7.70
CA LEU A 353 18.67 2.65 -6.98
C LEU A 353 18.53 4.18 -7.03
N PRO A 354 18.72 4.90 -5.90
CA PRO A 354 18.67 6.36 -5.89
C PRO A 354 19.92 6.96 -6.52
N THR A 355 19.72 8.05 -7.26
CA THR A 355 20.80 8.90 -7.77
C THR A 355 20.90 10.21 -6.99
N ARG A 356 19.79 10.67 -6.46
CA ARG A 356 19.65 11.80 -5.55
C ARG A 356 18.31 11.68 -4.83
N LEU A 357 18.09 12.44 -3.77
CA LEU A 357 16.75 12.53 -3.15
C LEU A 357 15.73 13.01 -4.20
N GLY A 358 14.57 12.35 -4.20
CA GLY A 358 13.50 12.60 -5.14
C GLY A 358 13.69 11.96 -6.52
N HIS A 359 14.72 11.12 -6.72
CA HIS A 359 14.93 10.45 -7.99
C HIS A 359 15.66 9.11 -7.88
N VAL A 360 15.11 8.09 -8.53
CA VAL A 360 15.67 6.73 -8.63
C VAL A 360 15.69 6.24 -10.07
N GLU A 361 16.51 5.26 -10.34
CA GLU A 361 16.61 4.59 -11.64
C GLU A 361 16.54 3.08 -11.49
N LEU A 362 15.94 2.41 -12.50
CA LEU A 362 15.97 0.95 -12.62
C LEU A 362 17.31 0.53 -13.25
N VAL A 363 18.18 -0.05 -12.44
CA VAL A 363 19.52 -0.50 -12.83
C VAL A 363 19.51 -2.00 -13.10
N LYS A 364 19.96 -2.36 -14.31
CA LYS A 364 20.10 -3.77 -14.73
C LYS A 364 21.57 -4.17 -14.62
N ASN A 365 21.82 -5.47 -14.52
CA ASN A 365 23.18 -6.05 -14.53
C ASN A 365 24.10 -5.51 -13.43
N VAL A 366 23.56 -5.30 -12.24
CA VAL A 366 24.39 -4.93 -11.09
C VAL A 366 25.33 -6.09 -10.76
N PRO A 367 26.67 -5.85 -10.67
CA PRO A 367 27.63 -6.89 -10.33
C PRO A 367 27.27 -7.55 -8.98
N THR A 368 27.23 -8.88 -8.96
CA THR A 368 26.88 -9.68 -7.76
C THR A 368 27.84 -9.39 -6.61
N GLU A 369 29.10 -9.09 -6.93
CA GLU A 369 30.13 -8.71 -5.97
C GLU A 369 29.77 -7.48 -5.13
N LEU A 370 29.13 -6.48 -5.77
CA LEU A 370 28.66 -5.26 -5.07
C LEU A 370 27.45 -5.59 -4.17
N VAL A 371 26.59 -6.52 -4.59
CA VAL A 371 25.49 -7.00 -3.75
C VAL A 371 26.07 -7.72 -2.52
N TRP A 372 27.07 -8.58 -2.70
CA TRP A 372 27.79 -9.22 -1.60
C TRP A 372 28.40 -8.20 -0.64
N GLN A 373 29.06 -7.17 -1.14
CA GLN A 373 29.64 -6.12 -0.30
C GLN A 373 28.58 -5.42 0.56
N THR A 374 27.39 -5.15 0.00
CA THR A 374 26.27 -4.59 0.77
C THR A 374 25.78 -5.52 1.87
N LEU A 375 25.70 -6.81 1.60
CA LEU A 375 25.30 -7.83 2.59
C LEU A 375 26.33 -7.91 3.74
N HIS A 376 27.61 -7.97 3.40
CA HIS A 376 28.71 -7.98 4.41
C HIS A 376 28.72 -6.72 5.27
N GLN A 377 28.51 -5.53 4.69
CA GLN A 377 28.39 -4.29 5.46
C GLN A 377 27.20 -4.33 6.44
N GLY A 378 26.16 -5.10 6.13
CA GLY A 378 25.02 -5.37 7.00
C GLY A 378 25.23 -6.53 7.98
N GLY A 379 26.43 -7.16 8.02
CA GLY A 379 26.75 -8.28 8.91
C GLY A 379 26.23 -9.64 8.47
N ILE A 380 25.82 -9.78 7.19
CA ILE A 380 25.39 -11.05 6.58
C ILE A 380 26.57 -11.69 5.87
N GLU A 381 26.90 -12.95 6.22
CA GLU A 381 28.03 -13.72 5.69
C GLU A 381 27.62 -14.66 4.52
#